data_e84162a21c9d8bc62670df5bbfa37630
#
_entry.id   e84162a21c9d8bc62670df5bbfa37630
#
_cell.length_a   1.000
_cell.length_b   1.000
_cell.length_c   1.000
_cell.angle_alpha   90.00
_cell.angle_beta   90.00
_cell.angle_gamma   90.00
#
_symmetry.space_group_name_H-M   'P 1'
#
loop_
_entity.id
_entity.type
_entity.pdbx_description
1 polymer ?
#
loop_
_entity_poly.entity_id
_entity_poly.type
_entity_poly.pdbx_seq_one_letter_code
_entity_poly.pdbx_strand_id
1 'polypeptide(L)'
;VNPKDTVAFVGSTGSGKTTILSLICRNYEFQKGEILIDGIDIRKIKISSLRRHFGQMLQDVFLFSGTIRSNIVLREEGISDEEILQVCHYVNADSFINKLDHGLDEEVRERGNNFSAGQRQLLSFARTIIHKPSVMILDEATANIDTETELLIQDSLEKMRSVGTMLIVAHRLSTIQHADN
;
A
#
# COMPACT_ATOMS: atom_id res chain seq x y z
N VAL A 1 18.04 -3.98 -6.26
CA VAL A 1 17.32 -3.32 -5.16
C VAL A 1 17.88 -3.84 -3.86
N ASN A 2 18.36 -2.96 -2.98
CA ASN A 2 18.84 -3.33 -1.66
C ASN A 2 17.70 -3.24 -0.63
N PRO A 3 17.86 -3.86 0.55
CA PRO A 3 16.92 -3.68 1.64
C PRO A 3 16.74 -2.20 2.00
N LYS A 4 15.49 -1.76 2.12
CA LYS A 4 15.08 -0.37 2.41
C LYS A 4 15.29 0.65 1.29
N ASP A 5 15.73 0.23 0.08
CA ASP A 5 15.72 1.13 -1.08
C ASP A 5 14.29 1.50 -1.45
N THR A 6 14.09 2.72 -1.92
CA THR A 6 12.90 3.16 -2.66
C THR A 6 13.23 3.19 -4.14
N VAL A 7 12.61 2.33 -4.94
CA VAL A 7 12.84 2.22 -6.38
C VAL A 7 11.60 2.69 -7.14
N ALA A 8 11.79 3.68 -8.02
CA ALA A 8 10.71 4.24 -8.82
C ALA A 8 10.76 3.74 -10.28
N PHE A 9 9.69 3.10 -10.73
CA PHE A 9 9.49 2.75 -12.12
C PHE A 9 8.83 3.91 -12.86
N VAL A 10 9.54 4.49 -13.81
CA VAL A 10 9.08 5.62 -14.60
C VAL A 10 8.95 5.26 -16.07
N GLY A 11 8.05 5.90 -16.80
CA GLY A 11 7.84 5.68 -18.22
C GLY A 11 6.41 6.05 -18.66
N SER A 12 6.18 6.06 -19.96
CA SER A 12 4.85 6.35 -20.54
C SER A 12 3.80 5.32 -20.14
N THR A 13 2.53 5.70 -20.21
CA THR A 13 1.41 4.76 -20.03
C THR A 13 1.53 3.61 -21.03
N GLY A 14 1.31 2.37 -20.58
CA GLY A 14 1.47 1.18 -21.42
C GLY A 14 2.90 0.65 -21.57
N SER A 15 3.92 1.27 -20.94
CA SER A 15 5.30 0.79 -20.99
C SER A 15 5.60 -0.48 -20.18
N GLY A 16 4.60 -1.02 -19.49
CA GLY A 16 4.72 -2.29 -18.75
C GLY A 16 5.10 -2.15 -17.27
N LYS A 17 5.11 -0.95 -16.69
CA LYS A 17 5.48 -0.72 -15.27
C LYS A 17 4.67 -1.58 -14.29
N THR A 18 3.35 -1.50 -14.37
CA THR A 18 2.44 -2.30 -13.53
C THR A 18 2.60 -3.80 -13.78
N THR A 19 2.98 -4.19 -15.02
CA THR A 19 3.26 -5.60 -15.35
C THR A 19 4.49 -6.11 -14.59
N ILE A 20 5.55 -5.30 -14.47
CA ILE A 20 6.75 -5.65 -13.69
C ILE A 20 6.36 -5.93 -12.23
N LEU A 21 5.60 -5.03 -11.61
CA LEU A 21 5.13 -5.22 -10.23
C LEU A 21 4.26 -6.47 -10.09
N SER A 22 3.38 -6.72 -11.06
CA SER A 22 2.53 -7.92 -11.06
C SER A 22 3.32 -9.21 -11.18
N LEU A 23 4.45 -9.21 -11.91
CA LEU A 23 5.36 -10.35 -12.01
C LEU A 23 6.13 -10.56 -10.71
N ILE A 24 6.58 -9.48 -10.05
CA ILE A 24 7.25 -9.55 -8.74
C ILE A 24 6.30 -10.14 -7.68
N CYS A 25 5.02 -9.73 -7.66
CA CYS A 25 3.99 -10.29 -6.79
C CYS A 25 3.57 -11.72 -7.18
N ARG A 26 4.08 -12.21 -8.29
CA ARG A 26 3.69 -13.49 -8.87
C ARG A 26 2.17 -13.60 -9.07
N ASN A 27 1.57 -12.52 -9.61
CA ASN A 27 0.19 -12.52 -10.07
C ASN A 27 0.08 -13.22 -11.44
N TYR A 28 1.19 -13.26 -12.19
CA TYR A 28 1.34 -13.97 -13.45
C TYR A 28 2.66 -14.76 -13.44
N GLU A 29 2.66 -15.91 -14.08
CA GLU A 29 3.89 -16.69 -14.30
C GLU A 29 4.62 -16.18 -15.55
N PHE A 30 5.95 -16.17 -15.50
CA PHE A 30 6.78 -15.81 -16.64
C PHE A 30 7.55 -17.04 -17.16
N GLN A 31 7.77 -17.07 -18.48
CA GLN A 31 8.36 -18.24 -19.15
C GLN A 31 9.89 -18.14 -19.28
N LYS A 32 10.45 -16.94 -19.34
CA LYS A 32 11.88 -16.69 -19.54
C LYS A 32 12.38 -15.67 -18.53
N GLY A 33 13.67 -15.76 -18.20
CA GLY A 33 14.29 -14.92 -17.19
C GLY A 33 14.11 -15.47 -15.78
N GLU A 34 14.52 -14.68 -14.79
CA GLU A 34 14.39 -15.00 -13.38
C GLU A 34 14.10 -13.72 -12.58
N ILE A 35 13.39 -13.87 -11.48
CA ILE A 35 13.21 -12.82 -10.46
C ILE A 35 13.68 -13.45 -9.16
N LEU A 36 14.65 -12.82 -8.52
CA LEU A 36 15.26 -13.31 -7.29
C LEU A 36 14.90 -12.42 -6.11
N ILE A 37 14.55 -13.04 -4.98
CA ILE A 37 14.44 -12.39 -3.67
C ILE A 37 15.46 -13.07 -2.77
N ASP A 38 16.40 -12.31 -2.24
CA ASP A 38 17.54 -12.81 -1.44
C ASP A 38 18.24 -14.00 -2.10
N GLY A 39 18.43 -13.94 -3.43
CA GLY A 39 19.08 -14.98 -4.22
C GLY A 39 18.21 -16.21 -4.54
N ILE A 40 16.96 -16.22 -4.10
CA ILE A 40 16.01 -17.33 -4.33
C ILE A 40 15.03 -16.93 -5.45
N ASP A 41 14.94 -17.77 -6.49
CA ASP A 41 13.96 -17.59 -7.56
C ASP A 41 12.53 -17.65 -6.98
N ILE A 42 11.71 -16.62 -7.24
CA ILE A 42 10.35 -16.52 -6.69
C ILE A 42 9.46 -17.72 -7.05
N ARG A 43 9.76 -18.42 -8.16
CA ARG A 43 9.04 -19.65 -8.56
C ARG A 43 9.28 -20.82 -7.60
N LYS A 44 10.37 -20.79 -6.83
CA LYS A 44 10.72 -21.80 -5.82
C LYS A 44 10.10 -21.49 -4.45
N ILE A 45 9.57 -20.29 -4.27
CA ILE A 45 8.95 -19.84 -3.02
C ILE A 45 7.45 -20.18 -3.07
N LYS A 46 6.90 -20.70 -1.97
CA LYS A 46 5.45 -20.91 -1.85
C LYS A 46 4.73 -19.56 -1.98
N ILE A 47 3.74 -19.47 -2.87
CA ILE A 47 3.02 -18.21 -3.17
C ILE A 47 2.46 -17.54 -1.91
N SER A 48 1.86 -18.31 -0.99
CA SER A 48 1.32 -17.76 0.25
C SER A 48 2.40 -17.17 1.17
N SER A 49 3.60 -17.75 1.18
CA SER A 49 4.74 -17.22 1.91
C SER A 49 5.26 -15.94 1.25
N LEU A 50 5.44 -15.97 -0.08
CA LEU A 50 5.89 -14.81 -0.84
C LEU A 50 4.97 -13.61 -0.62
N ARG A 51 3.66 -13.79 -0.81
CA ARG A 51 2.68 -12.71 -0.72
C ARG A 51 2.51 -12.13 0.67
N ARG A 52 2.83 -12.88 1.72
CA ARG A 52 2.79 -12.38 3.10
C ARG A 52 3.83 -11.28 3.35
N HIS A 53 4.94 -11.29 2.60
CA HIS A 53 5.99 -10.30 2.70
C HIS A 53 5.75 -9.05 1.85
N PHE A 54 4.72 -9.07 0.98
CA PHE A 54 4.38 -7.94 0.13
C PHE A 54 3.15 -7.18 0.66
N GLY A 55 3.31 -5.88 0.85
CA GLY A 55 2.21 -4.95 1.04
C GLY A 55 1.90 -4.27 -0.29
N GLN A 56 0.74 -4.53 -0.87
CA GLN A 56 0.36 -4.00 -2.18
C GLN A 56 -0.69 -2.90 -2.03
N MET A 57 -0.36 -1.72 -2.53
CA MET A 57 -1.24 -0.56 -2.62
C MET A 57 -1.54 -0.30 -4.09
N LEU A 58 -2.78 -0.62 -4.48
CA LEU A 58 -3.23 -0.48 -5.86
C LEU A 58 -3.69 0.95 -6.14
N GLN A 59 -3.60 1.36 -7.42
CA GLN A 59 -4.10 2.62 -7.93
C GLN A 59 -5.56 2.89 -7.53
N ASP A 60 -6.43 1.90 -7.72
CA ASP A 60 -7.83 1.95 -7.29
C ASP A 60 -7.96 1.24 -5.93
N VAL A 61 -8.07 2.04 -4.87
CA VAL A 61 -8.26 1.50 -3.53
C VAL A 61 -9.65 0.89 -3.40
N PHE A 62 -9.67 -0.42 -3.21
CA PHE A 62 -10.89 -1.17 -2.94
C PHE A 62 -11.06 -1.38 -1.42
N LEU A 63 -12.21 -0.94 -0.90
CA LEU A 63 -12.64 -1.26 0.45
C LEU A 63 -13.84 -2.21 0.39
N PHE A 64 -13.83 -3.18 1.29
CA PHE A 64 -14.92 -4.13 1.45
C PHE A 64 -16.04 -3.54 2.32
N SER A 65 -17.29 -3.90 2.05
CA SER A 65 -18.39 -3.58 2.95
C SER A 65 -18.14 -4.19 4.34
N GLY A 66 -18.36 -3.42 5.39
CA GLY A 66 -18.08 -3.81 6.76
C GLY A 66 -17.75 -2.60 7.63
N THR A 67 -16.65 -2.65 8.38
CA THR A 67 -16.18 -1.54 9.21
C THR A 67 -14.77 -1.10 8.79
N ILE A 68 -14.33 0.07 9.25
CA ILE A 68 -12.93 0.51 9.08
C ILE A 68 -12.00 -0.55 9.66
N ARG A 69 -12.25 -1.03 10.88
CA ARG A 69 -11.53 -2.12 11.53
C ARG A 69 -11.37 -3.33 10.61
N SER A 70 -12.48 -3.89 10.13
CA SER A 70 -12.47 -5.09 9.28
C SER A 70 -11.70 -4.88 7.97
N ASN A 71 -11.67 -3.66 7.47
CA ASN A 71 -10.91 -3.30 6.27
C ASN A 71 -9.40 -3.16 6.51
N ILE A 72 -8.97 -2.77 7.72
CA ILE A 72 -7.56 -2.67 8.06
C ILE A 72 -6.99 -4.05 8.38
N VAL A 73 -7.62 -4.81 9.27
CA VAL A 73 -7.09 -6.11 9.72
C VAL A 73 -7.36 -7.24 8.74
N LEU A 74 -8.34 -7.11 7.85
CA LEU A 74 -8.80 -8.14 6.93
C LEU A 74 -9.17 -9.44 7.67
N ARG A 75 -8.39 -10.52 7.45
CA ARG A 75 -8.63 -11.85 8.02
C ARG A 75 -7.66 -12.20 9.15
N GLU A 76 -6.80 -11.27 9.56
CA GLU A 76 -5.90 -11.53 10.69
C GLU A 76 -6.64 -11.39 12.01
N GLU A 77 -6.44 -12.38 12.87
CA GLU A 77 -6.98 -12.42 14.23
C GLU A 77 -5.89 -11.99 15.23
N GLY A 78 -6.31 -11.42 16.35
CA GLY A 78 -5.41 -11.08 17.46
C GLY A 78 -4.74 -9.71 17.36
N ILE A 79 -5.05 -8.89 16.35
CA ILE A 79 -4.59 -7.49 16.29
C ILE A 79 -5.45 -6.67 17.24
N SER A 80 -4.82 -6.00 18.21
CA SER A 80 -5.51 -5.16 19.20
C SER A 80 -5.94 -3.82 18.59
N ASP A 81 -6.96 -3.20 19.21
CA ASP A 81 -7.41 -1.86 18.85
C ASP A 81 -6.28 -0.83 18.97
N GLU A 82 -5.44 -1.01 19.97
CA GLU A 82 -4.29 -0.14 20.18
C GLU A 82 -3.30 -0.20 19.00
N GLU A 83 -2.99 -1.40 18.49
CA GLU A 83 -2.14 -1.57 17.31
C GLU A 83 -2.78 -0.95 16.07
N ILE A 84 -4.10 -1.11 15.87
CA ILE A 84 -4.82 -0.50 14.76
C ILE A 84 -4.75 1.03 14.86
N LEU A 85 -5.01 1.60 16.02
CA LEU A 85 -4.97 3.06 16.23
C LEU A 85 -3.57 3.62 16.06
N GLN A 86 -2.52 2.91 16.53
CA GLN A 86 -1.12 3.30 16.31
C GLN A 86 -0.78 3.35 14.83
N VAL A 87 -1.21 2.35 14.05
CA VAL A 87 -0.99 2.35 12.61
C VAL A 87 -1.80 3.45 11.92
N CYS A 88 -3.07 3.68 12.32
CA CYS A 88 -3.88 4.78 11.79
C CYS A 88 -3.22 6.14 12.05
N HIS A 89 -2.67 6.34 13.24
CA HIS A 89 -1.91 7.55 13.57
C HIS A 89 -0.65 7.67 12.72
N TYR A 90 0.10 6.58 12.56
CA TYR A 90 1.32 6.55 11.77
C TYR A 90 1.11 6.99 10.32
N VAL A 91 0.00 6.58 9.71
CA VAL A 91 -0.36 6.93 8.32
C VAL A 91 -1.36 8.09 8.24
N ASN A 92 -1.52 8.90 9.28
CA ASN A 92 -2.43 10.05 9.35
C ASN A 92 -3.93 9.74 9.08
N ALA A 93 -4.35 8.48 9.14
CA ALA A 93 -5.75 8.09 8.99
C ALA A 93 -6.60 8.53 10.20
N ASP A 94 -5.99 8.68 11.37
CA ASP A 94 -6.63 9.18 12.58
C ASP A 94 -7.22 10.60 12.41
N SER A 95 -6.66 11.41 11.50
CA SER A 95 -7.11 12.76 11.19
C SER A 95 -8.59 12.86 10.84
N PHE A 96 -9.14 11.81 10.20
CA PHE A 96 -10.56 11.74 9.88
C PHE A 96 -11.30 10.69 10.71
N ILE A 97 -10.67 9.56 11.09
CA ILE A 97 -11.31 8.50 11.90
C ILE A 97 -11.80 9.07 13.24
N ASN A 98 -11.01 9.94 13.88
CA ASN A 98 -11.37 10.57 15.15
C ASN A 98 -12.57 11.54 15.06
N LYS A 99 -13.00 11.89 13.86
CA LYS A 99 -14.17 12.76 13.62
C LYS A 99 -15.44 11.96 13.33
N LEU A 100 -15.33 10.63 13.23
CA LEU A 100 -16.46 9.73 12.96
C LEU A 100 -17.12 9.31 14.27
N ASP A 101 -18.45 9.18 14.27
CA ASP A 101 -19.23 8.85 15.45
C ASP A 101 -18.90 7.47 16.02
N HIS A 102 -18.53 6.51 15.16
CA HIS A 102 -18.22 5.13 15.52
C HIS A 102 -16.73 4.77 15.40
N GLY A 103 -15.85 5.72 15.05
CA GLY A 103 -14.41 5.52 14.99
C GLY A 103 -14.00 4.34 14.10
N LEU A 104 -13.32 3.33 14.68
CA LEU A 104 -12.91 2.11 13.94
C LEU A 104 -14.09 1.23 13.51
N ASP A 105 -15.23 1.34 14.18
CA ASP A 105 -16.44 0.57 13.88
C ASP A 105 -17.39 1.31 12.93
N GLU A 106 -16.97 2.46 12.39
CA GLU A 106 -17.69 3.18 11.35
C GLU A 106 -17.92 2.29 10.12
N GLU A 107 -19.16 2.37 9.58
CA GLU A 107 -19.57 1.58 8.42
C GLU A 107 -18.76 1.96 7.17
N VAL A 108 -18.23 0.95 6.50
CA VAL A 108 -17.68 1.04 5.16
C VAL A 108 -18.70 0.44 4.19
N ARG A 109 -19.30 1.29 3.34
CA ARG A 109 -20.23 0.87 2.31
C ARG A 109 -19.49 0.28 1.12
N GLU A 110 -20.25 -0.25 0.16
CA GLU A 110 -19.68 -0.88 -1.02
C GLU A 110 -18.60 -0.01 -1.67
N ARG A 111 -17.40 -0.58 -1.85
CA ARG A 111 -16.19 0.08 -2.37
C ARG A 111 -15.74 1.32 -1.58
N GLY A 112 -16.25 1.52 -0.37
CA GLY A 112 -15.93 2.69 0.45
C GLY A 112 -16.46 4.00 -0.14
N ASN A 113 -17.62 3.99 -0.81
CA ASN A 113 -18.20 5.14 -1.50
C ASN A 113 -18.63 6.27 -0.54
N ASN A 114 -18.70 5.99 0.75
CA ASN A 114 -18.94 6.98 1.80
C ASN A 114 -17.67 7.68 2.31
N PHE A 115 -16.48 7.33 1.75
CA PHE A 115 -15.20 7.98 2.05
C PHE A 115 -14.65 8.68 0.81
N SER A 116 -13.91 9.78 1.01
CA SER A 116 -13.19 10.45 -0.07
C SER A 116 -12.08 9.56 -0.64
N ALA A 117 -11.58 9.87 -1.83
CA ALA A 117 -10.46 9.15 -2.44
C ALA A 117 -9.23 9.13 -1.52
N GLY A 118 -8.90 10.27 -0.90
CA GLY A 118 -7.78 10.39 0.03
C GLY A 118 -7.98 9.59 1.31
N GLN A 119 -9.18 9.60 1.90
CA GLN A 119 -9.50 8.79 3.08
C GLN A 119 -9.34 7.29 2.78
N ARG A 120 -9.83 6.83 1.62
CA ARG A 120 -9.63 5.43 1.19
C ARG A 120 -8.15 5.10 1.03
N GLN A 121 -7.35 6.03 0.50
CA GLN A 121 -5.91 5.86 0.36
C GLN A 121 -5.22 5.70 1.72
N LEU A 122 -5.52 6.55 2.69
CA LEU A 122 -4.99 6.45 4.06
C LEU A 122 -5.38 5.13 4.73
N LEU A 123 -6.62 4.65 4.55
CA LEU A 123 -7.04 3.33 5.02
C LEU A 123 -6.28 2.18 4.34
N SER A 124 -5.96 2.32 3.05
CA SER A 124 -5.12 1.36 2.33
C SER A 124 -3.70 1.32 2.89
N PHE A 125 -3.14 2.46 3.27
CA PHE A 125 -1.83 2.52 3.93
C PHE A 125 -1.87 1.83 5.29
N ALA A 126 -2.88 2.12 6.12
CA ALA A 126 -3.07 1.46 7.41
C ALA A 126 -3.17 -0.08 7.24
N ARG A 127 -3.98 -0.54 6.29
CA ARG A 127 -4.09 -1.96 5.91
C ARG A 127 -2.73 -2.56 5.55
N THR A 128 -1.91 -1.83 4.83
CA THR A 128 -0.61 -2.34 4.38
C THR A 128 0.37 -2.42 5.55
N ILE A 129 0.48 -1.38 6.35
CA ILE A 129 1.46 -1.28 7.45
C ILE A 129 1.15 -2.23 8.60
N ILE A 130 -0.13 -2.49 8.92
CA ILE A 130 -0.52 -3.38 10.02
C ILE A 130 0.04 -4.80 9.85
N HIS A 131 0.19 -5.25 8.60
CA HIS A 131 0.74 -6.58 8.26
C HIS A 131 2.28 -6.62 8.22
N LYS A 132 2.98 -5.52 8.54
CA LYS A 132 4.44 -5.42 8.65
C LYS A 132 5.18 -6.01 7.43
N PRO A 133 4.87 -5.57 6.20
CA PRO A 133 5.47 -6.13 4.99
C PRO A 133 6.96 -5.81 4.90
N SER A 134 7.74 -6.73 4.31
CA SER A 134 9.17 -6.49 4.02
C SER A 134 9.36 -5.64 2.75
N VAL A 135 8.44 -5.74 1.81
CA VAL A 135 8.43 -5.01 0.54
C VAL A 135 7.06 -4.38 0.33
N MET A 136 7.03 -3.09 0.09
CA MET A 136 5.81 -2.35 -0.26
C MET A 136 5.80 -2.05 -1.75
N ILE A 137 4.66 -2.25 -2.37
CA ILE A 137 4.42 -2.01 -3.79
C ILE A 137 3.33 -0.97 -3.90
N LEU A 138 3.66 0.17 -4.50
CA LEU A 138 2.76 1.28 -4.71
C LEU A 138 2.57 1.52 -6.21
N ASP A 139 1.36 1.34 -6.69
CA ASP A 139 0.96 1.80 -8.03
C ASP A 139 0.26 3.16 -7.85
N GLU A 140 1.00 4.24 -8.13
CA GLU A 140 0.55 5.61 -7.84
C GLU A 140 -0.38 6.15 -8.93
N ALA A 141 -1.64 6.36 -8.58
CA ALA A 141 -2.52 7.26 -9.32
C ALA A 141 -3.48 7.96 -8.35
N THR A 142 -3.07 9.11 -7.89
CA THR A 142 -3.91 9.97 -7.07
C THR A 142 -4.47 11.10 -7.94
N ALA A 143 -5.54 10.84 -8.68
CA ALA A 143 -6.33 11.88 -9.30
C ALA A 143 -7.44 12.33 -8.33
N ASN A 144 -7.68 13.64 -8.25
CA ASN A 144 -8.81 14.23 -7.52
C ASN A 144 -8.79 14.07 -6.00
N ILE A 145 -7.64 14.30 -5.37
CA ILE A 145 -7.53 14.46 -3.91
C ILE A 145 -7.40 15.94 -3.59
N ASP A 146 -8.09 16.38 -2.54
CA ASP A 146 -7.94 17.76 -2.03
C ASP A 146 -6.52 17.99 -1.47
N THR A 147 -6.08 19.24 -1.47
CA THR A 147 -4.70 19.60 -1.13
C THR A 147 -4.33 19.22 0.31
N GLU A 148 -5.25 19.34 1.27
CA GLU A 148 -4.99 19.03 2.67
C GLU A 148 -4.74 17.52 2.85
N THR A 149 -5.62 16.70 2.30
CA THR A 149 -5.47 15.23 2.34
C THR A 149 -4.25 14.76 1.54
N GLU A 150 -3.91 15.46 0.45
CA GLU A 150 -2.70 15.14 -0.32
C GLU A 150 -1.43 15.30 0.52
N LEU A 151 -1.32 16.36 1.34
CA LEU A 151 -0.19 16.54 2.25
C LEU A 151 -0.08 15.41 3.27
N LEU A 152 -1.21 14.95 3.82
CA LEU A 152 -1.24 13.80 4.74
C LEU A 152 -0.77 12.51 4.06
N ILE A 153 -1.16 12.29 2.81
CA ILE A 153 -0.73 11.14 2.01
C ILE A 153 0.78 11.20 1.75
N GLN A 154 1.33 12.36 1.37
CA GLN A 154 2.76 12.51 1.13
C GLN A 154 3.58 12.28 2.41
N ASP A 155 3.15 12.84 3.54
CA ASP A 155 3.79 12.60 4.83
C ASP A 155 3.74 11.10 5.21
N SER A 156 2.61 10.44 4.97
CA SER A 156 2.47 9.00 5.23
C SER A 156 3.42 8.18 4.35
N LEU A 157 3.56 8.52 3.07
CA LEU A 157 4.49 7.86 2.15
C LEU A 157 5.94 8.02 2.61
N GLU A 158 6.34 9.22 3.06
CA GLU A 158 7.69 9.45 3.60
C GLU A 158 7.97 8.59 4.83
N LYS A 159 7.02 8.52 5.76
CA LYS A 159 7.14 7.64 6.93
C LYS A 159 7.27 6.16 6.51
N MET A 160 6.44 5.71 5.56
CA MET A 160 6.42 4.32 5.10
C MET A 160 7.74 3.90 4.44
N ARG A 161 8.47 4.80 3.76
CA ARG A 161 9.79 4.53 3.18
C ARG A 161 10.79 4.00 4.21
N SER A 162 10.70 4.46 5.45
CA SER A 162 11.60 4.02 6.52
C SER A 162 11.32 2.60 7.02
N VAL A 163 10.13 2.05 6.72
CA VAL A 163 9.68 0.74 7.25
C VAL A 163 10.30 -0.42 6.48
N GLY A 164 10.36 -0.35 5.15
CA GLY A 164 10.83 -1.46 4.32
C GLY A 164 11.22 -1.02 2.91
N THR A 165 11.57 -1.98 2.07
CA THR A 165 11.86 -1.75 0.66
C THR A 165 10.58 -1.31 -0.07
N MET A 166 10.66 -0.26 -0.89
CA MET A 166 9.49 0.27 -1.60
C MET A 166 9.71 0.24 -3.12
N LEU A 167 8.76 -0.34 -3.83
CA LEU A 167 8.70 -0.36 -5.29
C LEU A 167 7.52 0.49 -5.75
N ILE A 168 7.77 1.58 -6.46
CA ILE A 168 6.74 2.56 -6.81
C ILE A 168 6.61 2.68 -8.33
N VAL A 169 5.41 2.57 -8.88
CA VAL A 169 5.10 3.10 -10.21
C VAL A 169 4.77 4.58 -10.05
N ALA A 170 5.74 5.42 -10.36
CA ALA A 170 5.60 6.86 -10.14
C ALA A 170 5.01 7.54 -11.38
N HIS A 171 3.99 8.36 -11.15
CA HIS A 171 3.38 9.26 -12.12
C HIS A 171 3.63 10.73 -11.77
N ARG A 172 4.19 11.03 -10.59
CA ARG A 172 4.47 12.38 -10.10
C ARG A 172 5.97 12.61 -9.93
N LEU A 173 6.42 13.83 -10.26
CA LEU A 173 7.82 14.22 -10.08
C LEU A 173 8.25 14.19 -8.62
N SER A 174 7.35 14.58 -7.69
CA SER A 174 7.63 14.55 -6.25
C SER A 174 7.98 13.16 -5.75
N THR A 175 7.30 12.14 -6.23
CA THR A 175 7.57 10.74 -5.85
C THR A 175 8.92 10.26 -6.38
N ILE A 176 9.29 10.70 -7.59
CA ILE A 176 10.57 10.33 -8.24
C ILE A 176 11.76 11.00 -7.54
N GLN A 177 11.62 12.27 -7.14
CA GLN A 177 12.71 13.03 -6.51
C GLN A 177 13.24 12.42 -5.20
N HIS A 178 12.42 11.62 -4.53
CA HIS A 178 12.76 10.97 -3.28
C HIS A 178 13.08 9.47 -3.41
N ALA A 179 13.18 8.94 -4.64
CA ALA A 179 13.59 7.57 -4.89
C ALA A 179 15.13 7.45 -4.88
N ASP A 180 15.64 6.32 -4.38
CA ASP A 180 17.08 6.03 -4.37
C ASP A 180 17.56 5.58 -5.75
N ASN A 181 16.67 5.01 -6.57
CA ASN A 181 16.91 4.54 -7.92
C ASN A 181 15.67 4.71 -8.81
#